data_3d8f6519c15e73d3411e61ec84cdd350
#
_entry.id   3d8f6519c15e73d3411e61ec84cdd350
#
_cell.length_a   1.000
_cell.length_b   1.000
_cell.length_c   1.000
_cell.angle_alpha   90.00
_cell.angle_beta   90.00
_cell.angle_gamma   90.00
#
_symmetry.space_group_name_H-M   'P 1'
#
loop_
_entity.id
_entity.type
_entity.pdbx_description
1 polymer ?
#
loop_
_entity_poly.entity_id
_entity_poly.type
_entity_poly.pdbx_seq_one_letter_code
_entity_poly.pdbx_strand_id
1 'polypeptide(L)'
;MRIFVDDGSTNIKLAWMEDGAVKTLISPNSFKPEWSMTLQGLADSTVPASANYEIDGEKYSFDQLSPDAVRTTETRYQYSDVNVVAIHHALMQSGIKPQPVDIVVTLPLGEYLDENDQPDMGNIERKKANVKRAVAVQGRESFTVRKVSVLPESVPAGFNVLKDLDDLDSLLIVDIGGTTLDIAHVRSKMSGFTKTHCDPKTGVSIITEAVKHALDTSVSTRTSSYFADRLIQARNDETFLSRYLQNADQRAQVMKVLHEREKALTHRVTDSVGRFAGFTHVMVVGGGASLVAGAVKQATGVSDDRFFVSDNPQFDLVLGMVAMKG
;
A
#
# COMPACT_ATOMS: atom_id res chain seq x y z
N MET A 1 -19.65 -9.02 -9.35
CA MET A 1 -19.10 -8.84 -7.99
C MET A 1 -18.30 -7.56 -7.96
N ARG A 2 -18.35 -6.79 -6.85
CA ARG A 2 -17.53 -5.59 -6.67
C ARG A 2 -16.38 -5.90 -5.72
N ILE A 3 -15.17 -5.45 -6.08
CA ILE A 3 -13.97 -5.63 -5.29
C ILE A 3 -13.31 -4.26 -5.09
N PHE A 4 -12.93 -3.96 -3.88
CA PHE A 4 -12.24 -2.74 -3.48
C PHE A 4 -10.75 -3.05 -3.39
N VAL A 5 -9.92 -2.21 -3.98
CA VAL A 5 -8.49 -2.45 -4.15
C VAL A 5 -7.72 -1.20 -3.73
N ASP A 6 -6.95 -1.32 -2.68
CA ASP A 6 -5.84 -0.41 -2.40
C ASP A 6 -4.61 -1.00 -3.12
N ASP A 7 -4.28 -0.47 -4.27
CA ASP A 7 -3.20 -0.94 -5.12
C ASP A 7 -1.88 -0.24 -4.83
N GLY A 8 -1.48 -0.34 -3.58
CA GLY A 8 -0.24 0.23 -3.07
C GLY A 8 1.03 -0.34 -3.72
N SER A 9 2.10 0.44 -3.68
CA SER A 9 3.39 0.10 -4.31
C SER A 9 4.07 -1.12 -3.69
N THR A 10 3.88 -1.39 -2.41
CA THR A 10 4.51 -2.51 -1.68
C THR A 10 3.58 -3.70 -1.50
N ASN A 11 2.29 -3.44 -1.32
CA ASN A 11 1.26 -4.47 -1.13
C ASN A 11 -0.05 -4.04 -1.79
N ILE A 12 -0.74 -5.00 -2.40
CA ILE A 12 -2.12 -4.86 -2.82
C ILE A 12 -3.02 -5.33 -1.68
N LYS A 13 -3.99 -4.52 -1.27
CA LYS A 13 -5.00 -4.92 -0.30
C LYS A 13 -6.36 -4.99 -1.00
N LEU A 14 -7.06 -6.08 -0.80
CA LEU A 14 -8.40 -6.28 -1.32
C LEU A 14 -9.42 -6.29 -0.20
N ALA A 15 -10.62 -5.80 -0.48
CA ALA A 15 -11.80 -6.08 0.32
C ALA A 15 -13.00 -6.35 -0.59
N TRP A 16 -13.87 -7.27 -0.15
CA TRP A 16 -15.11 -7.60 -0.85
C TRP A 16 -16.17 -8.09 0.13
N MET A 17 -17.42 -8.05 -0.29
CA MET A 17 -18.53 -8.64 0.47
C MET A 17 -18.75 -10.08 0.04
N GLU A 18 -18.77 -10.99 1.00
CA GLU A 18 -19.05 -12.40 0.82
C GLU A 18 -19.93 -12.88 2.00
N ASP A 19 -21.08 -13.45 1.70
CA ASP A 19 -22.05 -13.96 2.68
C ASP A 19 -22.41 -12.94 3.79
N GLY A 20 -22.52 -11.66 3.41
CA GLY A 20 -22.87 -10.58 4.32
C GLY A 20 -21.70 -10.09 5.21
N ALA A 21 -20.50 -10.63 5.05
CA ALA A 21 -19.30 -10.22 5.77
C ALA A 21 -18.26 -9.59 4.84
N VAL A 22 -17.50 -8.65 5.36
CA VAL A 22 -16.33 -8.10 4.65
C VAL A 22 -15.18 -9.10 4.76
N LYS A 23 -14.66 -9.52 3.61
CA LYS A 23 -13.42 -10.30 3.49
C LYS A 23 -12.30 -9.37 3.06
N THR A 24 -11.10 -9.64 3.54
CA THR A 24 -9.90 -8.88 3.19
C THR A 24 -8.75 -9.81 2.81
N LEU A 25 -7.86 -9.30 1.96
CA LEU A 25 -6.62 -9.97 1.57
C LEU A 25 -5.52 -8.93 1.43
N ILE A 26 -4.30 -9.30 1.81
CA ILE A 26 -3.07 -8.57 1.45
C ILE A 26 -2.19 -9.47 0.59
N SER A 27 -1.69 -8.91 -0.51
CA SER A 27 -0.78 -9.59 -1.44
C SER A 27 0.46 -8.73 -1.65
N PRO A 28 1.68 -9.24 -1.42
CA PRO A 28 2.89 -8.50 -1.69
C PRO A 28 3.03 -8.14 -3.17
N ASN A 29 3.60 -6.98 -3.44
CA ASN A 29 3.84 -6.51 -4.79
C ASN A 29 5.31 -6.76 -5.17
N SER A 30 5.58 -7.97 -5.64
CA SER A 30 6.94 -8.40 -5.99
C SER A 30 6.92 -9.25 -7.26
N PHE A 31 7.16 -8.60 -8.40
CA PHE A 31 7.14 -9.22 -9.72
C PHE A 31 8.46 -8.99 -10.43
N LYS A 32 9.01 -10.02 -11.00
CA LYS A 32 10.18 -9.92 -11.90
C LYS A 32 9.75 -10.08 -13.36
N PRO A 33 10.50 -9.47 -14.30
CA PRO A 33 10.34 -9.73 -15.71
C PRO A 33 10.57 -11.22 -16.01
N GLU A 34 9.98 -11.70 -17.09
CA GLU A 34 10.01 -13.07 -17.59
C GLU A 34 9.25 -14.07 -16.71
N TRP A 35 8.90 -15.19 -17.30
CA TRP A 35 8.26 -16.27 -16.57
C TRP A 35 9.26 -17.08 -15.75
N SER A 36 8.91 -17.43 -14.55
CA SER A 36 9.64 -18.41 -13.76
C SER A 36 9.31 -19.81 -14.22
N MET A 37 10.30 -20.69 -14.21
CA MET A 37 10.07 -22.13 -14.40
C MET A 37 9.18 -22.65 -13.27
N THR A 38 8.16 -23.41 -13.63
CA THR A 38 7.30 -24.08 -12.66
C THR A 38 7.80 -25.50 -12.43
N LEU A 39 7.90 -25.90 -11.17
CA LEU A 39 8.17 -27.29 -10.79
C LEU A 39 6.88 -28.14 -10.70
N GLN A 40 5.77 -27.64 -11.24
CA GLN A 40 4.52 -28.42 -11.31
C GLN A 40 4.74 -29.72 -12.09
N GLY A 41 4.42 -30.82 -11.45
CA GLY A 41 4.58 -32.19 -12.02
C GLY A 41 5.89 -32.88 -11.66
N LEU A 42 6.85 -32.21 -11.00
CA LEU A 42 8.08 -32.85 -10.50
C LEU A 42 7.99 -33.26 -9.02
N ALA A 43 7.04 -32.74 -8.30
CA ALA A 43 6.75 -33.14 -6.93
C ALA A 43 5.23 -33.20 -6.72
N ASP A 44 4.80 -34.08 -5.84
CA ASP A 44 3.42 -34.15 -5.30
C ASP A 44 3.22 -32.91 -4.42
N SER A 45 3.05 -31.73 -5.06
CA SER A 45 3.31 -30.47 -4.39
C SER A 45 2.02 -29.79 -4.00
N THR A 46 1.86 -29.64 -2.69
CA THR A 46 1.07 -28.60 -2.04
C THR A 46 1.66 -27.18 -2.25
N VAL A 47 2.76 -27.05 -3.02
CA VAL A 47 3.39 -25.76 -3.33
C VAL A 47 2.53 -25.02 -4.34
N PRO A 48 2.10 -23.80 -4.07
CA PRO A 48 1.37 -23.00 -5.05
C PRO A 48 2.17 -22.89 -6.34
N ALA A 49 1.51 -23.12 -7.48
CA ALA A 49 2.12 -22.93 -8.78
C ALA A 49 2.73 -21.53 -8.86
N SER A 50 3.95 -21.41 -9.41
CA SER A 50 4.51 -20.10 -9.73
C SER A 50 3.47 -19.35 -10.56
N ALA A 51 3.13 -18.16 -10.12
CA ALA A 51 2.13 -17.34 -10.77
C ALA A 51 2.82 -16.54 -11.88
N ASN A 52 2.66 -17.00 -13.11
CA ASN A 52 3.17 -16.38 -14.32
C ASN A 52 2.04 -15.64 -15.04
N TYR A 53 2.29 -14.40 -15.42
CA TYR A 53 1.33 -13.48 -16.02
C TYR A 53 1.85 -12.96 -17.35
N GLU A 54 0.92 -12.60 -18.23
CA GLU A 54 1.22 -11.90 -19.48
C GLU A 54 0.21 -10.77 -19.68
N ILE A 55 0.71 -9.60 -20.04
CA ILE A 55 -0.06 -8.40 -20.34
C ILE A 55 0.54 -7.72 -21.57
N ASP A 56 -0.23 -7.55 -22.65
CA ASP A 56 0.18 -6.93 -23.91
C ASP A 56 1.51 -7.50 -24.49
N GLY A 57 1.76 -8.80 -24.27
CA GLY A 57 2.97 -9.50 -24.72
C GLY A 57 4.15 -9.48 -23.74
N GLU A 58 4.08 -8.64 -22.69
CA GLU A 58 5.09 -8.60 -21.64
C GLU A 58 4.82 -9.65 -20.56
N LYS A 59 5.87 -10.30 -20.08
CA LYS A 59 5.81 -11.43 -19.16
C LYS A 59 6.32 -11.07 -17.78
N TYR A 60 5.60 -11.53 -16.77
CA TYR A 60 5.95 -11.31 -15.37
C TYR A 60 5.74 -12.57 -14.55
N SER A 61 6.55 -12.77 -13.53
CA SER A 61 6.32 -13.80 -12.52
C SER A 61 6.36 -13.22 -11.12
N PHE A 62 5.47 -13.71 -10.26
CA PHE A 62 5.49 -13.37 -8.83
C PHE A 62 6.64 -14.08 -8.14
N ASP A 63 7.53 -13.31 -7.51
CA ASP A 63 8.67 -13.83 -6.76
C ASP A 63 9.06 -12.87 -5.64
N GLN A 64 8.67 -13.21 -4.41
CA GLN A 64 8.95 -12.39 -3.22
C GLN A 64 10.43 -12.28 -2.87
N LEU A 65 11.22 -13.28 -3.26
CA LEU A 65 12.63 -13.35 -2.88
C LEU A 65 13.57 -12.85 -3.99
N SER A 66 13.02 -12.52 -5.15
CA SER A 66 13.84 -12.04 -6.27
C SER A 66 14.45 -10.67 -5.98
N PRO A 67 15.78 -10.54 -6.09
CA PRO A 67 16.43 -9.22 -6.07
C PRO A 67 16.17 -8.42 -7.35
N ASP A 68 15.65 -9.07 -8.40
CA ASP A 68 15.38 -8.49 -9.71
C ASP A 68 13.90 -8.08 -9.87
N ALA A 69 13.16 -8.02 -8.76
CA ALA A 69 11.78 -7.52 -8.77
C ALA A 69 11.74 -6.08 -9.32
N VAL A 70 10.72 -5.82 -10.16
CA VAL A 70 10.48 -4.50 -10.73
C VAL A 70 10.25 -3.50 -9.61
N ARG A 71 10.90 -2.35 -9.71
CA ARG A 71 10.72 -1.27 -8.74
C ARG A 71 9.34 -0.66 -8.89
N THR A 72 8.56 -0.68 -7.82
CA THR A 72 7.19 -0.18 -7.75
C THR A 72 7.05 1.11 -6.94
N THR A 73 8.12 1.52 -6.24
CA THR A 73 8.14 2.68 -5.34
C THR A 73 8.30 4.01 -6.09
N GLU A 74 7.47 4.22 -7.11
CA GLU A 74 7.40 5.43 -7.93
C GLU A 74 5.94 5.71 -8.30
N THR A 75 5.55 6.98 -8.40
CA THR A 75 4.16 7.37 -8.69
C THR A 75 3.66 6.80 -10.03
N ARG A 76 4.53 6.73 -11.06
CA ARG A 76 4.20 6.14 -12.37
C ARG A 76 3.80 4.66 -12.29
N TYR A 77 4.10 3.96 -11.19
CA TYR A 77 3.65 2.59 -10.95
C TYR A 77 2.14 2.46 -11.12
N GLN A 78 1.36 3.46 -10.74
CA GLN A 78 -0.10 3.48 -10.83
C GLN A 78 -0.64 3.25 -12.25
N TYR A 79 0.20 3.44 -13.27
CA TYR A 79 -0.15 3.31 -14.69
C TYR A 79 0.67 2.24 -15.42
N SER A 80 1.42 1.42 -14.67
CA SER A 80 2.31 0.39 -15.22
C SER A 80 1.61 -0.96 -15.41
N ASP A 81 2.23 -1.82 -16.20
CA ASP A 81 1.82 -3.23 -16.37
C ASP A 81 1.84 -3.97 -15.05
N VAL A 82 2.89 -3.74 -14.23
CA VAL A 82 3.06 -4.40 -12.94
C VAL A 82 1.93 -4.05 -11.98
N ASN A 83 1.36 -2.83 -12.04
CA ASN A 83 0.18 -2.48 -11.25
C ASN A 83 -1.01 -3.38 -11.59
N VAL A 84 -1.29 -3.58 -12.89
CA VAL A 84 -2.41 -4.43 -13.34
C VAL A 84 -2.16 -5.89 -13.01
N VAL A 85 -0.93 -6.38 -13.25
CA VAL A 85 -0.51 -7.74 -12.89
C VAL A 85 -0.65 -8.00 -11.40
N ALA A 86 -0.24 -7.05 -10.55
CA ALA A 86 -0.35 -7.16 -9.10
C ALA A 86 -1.81 -7.23 -8.62
N ILE A 87 -2.70 -6.43 -9.20
CA ILE A 87 -4.14 -6.51 -8.93
C ILE A 87 -4.69 -7.89 -9.31
N HIS A 88 -4.37 -8.38 -10.52
CA HIS A 88 -4.81 -9.71 -10.95
C HIS A 88 -4.23 -10.83 -10.08
N HIS A 89 -2.97 -10.72 -9.66
CA HIS A 89 -2.37 -11.68 -8.72
C HIS A 89 -3.13 -11.71 -7.39
N ALA A 90 -3.42 -10.56 -6.81
CA ALA A 90 -4.20 -10.47 -5.58
C ALA A 90 -5.61 -11.08 -5.76
N LEU A 91 -6.27 -10.82 -6.88
CA LEU A 91 -7.55 -11.45 -7.21
C LEU A 91 -7.43 -12.97 -7.29
N MET A 92 -6.39 -13.50 -7.91
CA MET A 92 -6.13 -14.95 -7.98
C MET A 92 -5.85 -15.58 -6.60
N GLN A 93 -5.33 -14.81 -5.64
CA GLN A 93 -5.09 -15.25 -4.27
C GLN A 93 -6.33 -15.14 -3.37
N SER A 94 -7.37 -14.44 -3.79
CA SER A 94 -8.57 -14.17 -2.95
C SER A 94 -9.43 -15.41 -2.66
N GLY A 95 -9.23 -16.51 -3.38
CA GLY A 95 -10.10 -17.69 -3.35
C GLY A 95 -11.38 -17.52 -4.18
N ILE A 96 -11.66 -16.34 -4.70
CA ILE A 96 -12.78 -16.08 -5.61
C ILE A 96 -12.48 -16.79 -6.95
N LYS A 97 -13.47 -17.49 -7.48
CA LYS A 97 -13.32 -18.07 -8.82
C LYS A 97 -13.24 -16.97 -9.89
N PRO A 98 -12.36 -17.10 -10.89
CA PRO A 98 -12.29 -16.15 -12.00
C PRO A 98 -13.64 -15.88 -12.61
N GLN A 99 -13.99 -14.61 -12.71
CA GLN A 99 -15.28 -14.12 -13.19
C GLN A 99 -15.17 -12.64 -13.59
N PRO A 100 -16.19 -12.09 -14.26
CA PRO A 100 -16.27 -10.65 -14.47
C PRO A 100 -16.48 -9.90 -13.15
N VAL A 101 -15.62 -8.88 -12.88
CA VAL A 101 -15.63 -8.08 -11.65
C VAL A 101 -15.71 -6.59 -11.95
N ASP A 102 -16.29 -5.83 -11.01
CA ASP A 102 -16.21 -4.38 -10.98
C ASP A 102 -15.20 -3.99 -9.90
N ILE A 103 -14.22 -3.16 -10.24
CA ILE A 103 -13.13 -2.79 -9.36
C ILE A 103 -13.24 -1.32 -8.96
N VAL A 104 -13.02 -1.04 -7.68
CA VAL A 104 -12.81 0.30 -7.15
C VAL A 104 -11.36 0.36 -6.71
N VAL A 105 -10.56 1.22 -7.37
CA VAL A 105 -9.14 1.46 -7.06
C VAL A 105 -8.92 2.86 -6.53
N THR A 106 -7.69 3.15 -6.14
CA THR A 106 -7.29 4.47 -5.65
C THR A 106 -6.22 5.13 -6.51
N LEU A 107 -6.03 6.42 -6.31
CA LEU A 107 -4.88 7.19 -6.73
C LEU A 107 -4.39 8.05 -5.56
N PRO A 108 -3.07 8.22 -5.39
CA PRO A 108 -2.51 9.22 -4.49
C PRO A 108 -3.14 10.59 -4.70
N LEU A 109 -3.29 11.38 -3.64
CA LEU A 109 -3.93 12.71 -3.73
C LEU A 109 -3.30 13.59 -4.81
N GLY A 110 -1.97 13.56 -4.96
CA GLY A 110 -1.27 14.34 -5.98
C GLY A 110 -1.47 13.86 -7.43
N GLU A 111 -2.01 12.65 -7.64
CA GLU A 111 -2.41 12.14 -8.96
C GLU A 111 -3.92 12.27 -9.17
N TYR A 112 -4.70 12.26 -8.09
CA TYR A 112 -6.14 12.34 -8.15
C TYR A 112 -6.65 13.77 -8.32
N LEU A 113 -5.95 14.76 -7.73
CA LEU A 113 -6.31 16.19 -7.77
C LEU A 113 -5.41 16.96 -8.74
N ASP A 114 -6.00 17.91 -9.43
CA ASP A 114 -5.30 18.90 -10.26
C ASP A 114 -4.76 20.08 -9.42
N GLU A 115 -4.14 21.05 -10.07
CA GLU A 115 -3.59 22.26 -9.45
C GLU A 115 -4.64 23.15 -8.75
N ASN A 116 -5.93 22.93 -8.99
CA ASN A 116 -7.06 23.64 -8.41
C ASN A 116 -7.80 22.83 -7.36
N ASP A 117 -7.19 21.76 -6.85
CA ASP A 117 -7.80 20.79 -5.91
C ASP A 117 -9.11 20.18 -6.45
N GLN A 118 -9.23 20.01 -7.77
CA GLN A 118 -10.34 19.32 -8.41
C GLN A 118 -9.89 17.96 -8.94
N PRO A 119 -10.83 16.98 -9.12
CA PRO A 119 -10.48 15.69 -9.69
C PRO A 119 -9.81 15.82 -11.08
N ASP A 120 -8.57 15.34 -11.21
CA ASP A 120 -7.87 15.25 -12.49
C ASP A 120 -8.48 14.11 -13.33
N MET A 121 -9.40 14.50 -14.22
CA MET A 121 -10.09 13.54 -15.07
C MET A 121 -9.15 12.82 -16.03
N GLY A 122 -8.03 13.46 -16.44
CA GLY A 122 -7.02 12.84 -17.31
C GLY A 122 -6.34 11.66 -16.63
N ASN A 123 -5.85 11.86 -15.41
CA ASN A 123 -5.23 10.81 -14.60
C ASN A 123 -6.24 9.73 -14.18
N ILE A 124 -7.46 10.12 -13.81
CA ILE A 124 -8.53 9.20 -13.45
C ILE A 124 -8.88 8.26 -14.63
N GLU A 125 -9.08 8.81 -15.84
CA GLU A 125 -9.40 7.99 -17.01
C GLU A 125 -8.21 7.12 -17.45
N ARG A 126 -6.99 7.63 -17.35
CA ARG A 126 -5.77 6.85 -17.59
C ARG A 126 -5.69 5.66 -16.64
N LYS A 127 -5.97 5.85 -15.34
CA LYS A 127 -6.01 4.77 -14.34
C LYS A 127 -7.08 3.74 -14.68
N LYS A 128 -8.29 4.19 -15.01
CA LYS A 128 -9.38 3.30 -15.42
C LYS A 128 -9.03 2.46 -16.64
N ALA A 129 -8.41 3.07 -17.64
CA ALA A 129 -7.98 2.40 -18.85
C ALA A 129 -6.89 1.35 -18.53
N ASN A 130 -5.90 1.71 -17.70
CA ASN A 130 -4.84 0.80 -17.28
C ASN A 130 -5.39 -0.45 -16.58
N VAL A 131 -6.23 -0.29 -15.56
CA VAL A 131 -6.77 -1.41 -14.76
C VAL A 131 -7.73 -2.30 -15.55
N LYS A 132 -8.31 -1.81 -16.65
CA LYS A 132 -9.18 -2.62 -17.54
C LYS A 132 -8.44 -3.53 -18.50
N ARG A 133 -7.12 -3.42 -18.60
CA ARG A 133 -6.33 -4.23 -19.51
C ARG A 133 -6.43 -5.71 -19.11
N ALA A 134 -6.45 -6.58 -20.11
CA ALA A 134 -6.53 -8.01 -19.89
C ALA A 134 -5.18 -8.57 -19.43
N VAL A 135 -5.22 -9.45 -18.45
CA VAL A 135 -4.05 -10.19 -17.98
C VAL A 135 -4.30 -11.70 -18.17
N ALA A 136 -3.42 -12.37 -18.90
CA ALA A 136 -3.43 -13.81 -18.99
C ALA A 136 -2.65 -14.43 -17.82
N VAL A 137 -3.14 -15.55 -17.31
CA VAL A 137 -2.48 -16.33 -16.25
C VAL A 137 -2.09 -17.67 -16.85
N GLN A 138 -0.82 -18.05 -16.76
CA GLN A 138 -0.35 -19.30 -17.35
C GLN A 138 -1.11 -20.51 -16.78
N GLY A 139 -1.77 -21.26 -17.67
CA GLY A 139 -2.47 -22.51 -17.33
C GLY A 139 -3.74 -22.35 -16.50
N ARG A 140 -4.29 -21.13 -16.37
CA ARG A 140 -5.50 -20.85 -15.60
C ARG A 140 -6.39 -19.82 -16.27
N GLU A 141 -7.68 -19.84 -15.93
CA GLU A 141 -8.58 -18.73 -16.24
C GLU A 141 -8.19 -17.49 -15.43
N SER A 142 -8.45 -16.32 -15.97
CA SER A 142 -8.21 -15.04 -15.32
C SER A 142 -9.50 -14.24 -15.12
N PHE A 143 -9.44 -13.24 -14.25
CA PHE A 143 -10.56 -12.32 -14.05
C PHE A 143 -10.70 -11.38 -15.25
N THR A 144 -11.95 -10.93 -15.49
CA THR A 144 -12.24 -9.88 -16.48
C THR A 144 -12.75 -8.64 -15.76
N VAL A 145 -12.05 -7.51 -15.91
CA VAL A 145 -12.47 -6.25 -15.31
C VAL A 145 -13.48 -5.54 -16.21
N ARG A 146 -14.76 -5.45 -15.77
CA ARG A 146 -15.84 -4.81 -16.53
C ARG A 146 -15.87 -3.30 -16.31
N LYS A 147 -15.86 -2.88 -15.04
CA LYS A 147 -15.97 -1.48 -14.63
C LYS A 147 -14.87 -1.13 -13.63
N VAL A 148 -14.30 0.05 -13.80
CA VAL A 148 -13.35 0.62 -12.83
C VAL A 148 -13.88 1.95 -12.34
N SER A 149 -13.85 2.14 -11.04
CA SER A 149 -14.06 3.43 -10.36
C SER A 149 -12.77 3.79 -9.63
N VAL A 150 -12.43 5.08 -9.60
CA VAL A 150 -11.22 5.58 -8.94
C VAL A 150 -11.63 6.50 -7.81
N LEU A 151 -11.00 6.35 -6.65
CA LEU A 151 -11.16 7.21 -5.48
C LEU A 151 -9.81 7.83 -5.09
N PRO A 152 -9.78 8.97 -4.40
CA PRO A 152 -8.54 9.48 -3.80
C PRO A 152 -8.08 8.56 -2.67
N GLU A 153 -6.77 8.38 -2.51
CA GLU A 153 -6.18 7.78 -1.32
C GLU A 153 -6.50 8.61 -0.06
N SER A 154 -6.23 8.08 1.12
CA SER A 154 -6.46 8.69 2.44
C SER A 154 -7.94 8.86 2.83
N VAL A 155 -8.73 9.55 2.00
CA VAL A 155 -10.08 10.03 2.35
C VAL A 155 -11.06 8.94 2.73
N PRO A 156 -11.17 7.82 1.98
CA PRO A 156 -12.05 6.72 2.36
C PRO A 156 -11.72 6.13 3.73
N ALA A 157 -10.44 6.11 4.14
CA ALA A 157 -10.03 5.57 5.42
C ALA A 157 -10.70 6.29 6.61
N GLY A 158 -10.91 7.60 6.49
CA GLY A 158 -11.57 8.41 7.51
C GLY A 158 -13.10 8.33 7.51
N PHE A 159 -13.74 7.60 6.59
CA PHE A 159 -15.20 7.64 6.42
C PHE A 159 -15.98 7.34 7.70
N ASN A 160 -15.59 6.29 8.42
CA ASN A 160 -16.29 5.89 9.63
C ASN A 160 -16.17 6.91 10.77
N VAL A 161 -15.06 7.62 10.86
CA VAL A 161 -14.88 8.73 11.81
C VAL A 161 -15.67 9.96 11.35
N LEU A 162 -15.49 10.37 10.10
CA LEU A 162 -16.07 11.59 9.54
C LEU A 162 -17.60 11.63 9.56
N LYS A 163 -18.26 10.48 9.39
CA LYS A 163 -19.74 10.40 9.39
C LYS A 163 -20.35 10.73 10.75
N ASP A 164 -19.61 10.46 11.84
CA ASP A 164 -20.08 10.60 13.23
C ASP A 164 -19.60 11.91 13.88
N LEU A 165 -18.78 12.72 13.20
CA LEU A 165 -18.33 14.01 13.67
C LEU A 165 -19.42 15.09 13.61
N ASP A 166 -19.41 16.00 14.60
CA ASP A 166 -20.27 17.17 14.62
C ASP A 166 -19.93 18.16 13.49
N ASP A 167 -20.87 19.03 13.13
CA ASP A 167 -20.78 19.93 11.97
C ASP A 167 -19.58 20.89 12.04
N LEU A 168 -19.11 21.22 13.24
CA LEU A 168 -17.96 22.10 13.47
C LEU A 168 -16.62 21.35 13.56
N ASP A 169 -16.65 20.01 13.51
CA ASP A 169 -15.47 19.19 13.58
C ASP A 169 -14.86 18.92 12.21
N SER A 170 -13.61 18.50 12.26
CA SER A 170 -12.88 18.09 11.06
C SER A 170 -11.80 17.08 11.42
N LEU A 171 -11.42 16.26 10.45
CA LEU A 171 -10.44 15.20 10.59
C LEU A 171 -9.21 15.47 9.74
N LEU A 172 -8.04 15.45 10.35
CA LEU A 172 -6.76 15.37 9.66
C LEU A 172 -6.41 13.88 9.47
N ILE A 173 -6.43 13.40 8.24
CA ILE A 173 -6.04 12.04 7.89
C ILE A 173 -4.59 12.08 7.41
N VAL A 174 -3.72 11.31 8.04
CA VAL A 174 -2.29 11.17 7.70
C VAL A 174 -2.09 9.74 7.21
N ASP A 175 -2.00 9.58 5.90
CA ASP A 175 -1.81 8.29 5.25
C ASP A 175 -0.34 8.13 4.85
N ILE A 176 0.33 7.18 5.47
CA ILE A 176 1.73 6.86 5.16
C ILE A 176 1.82 5.49 4.50
N GLY A 177 1.96 5.52 3.18
CA GLY A 177 2.11 4.36 2.33
C GLY A 177 3.55 3.87 2.17
N GLY A 178 3.74 2.97 1.22
CA GLY A 178 5.08 2.52 0.82
C GLY A 178 5.89 3.60 0.13
N THR A 179 5.26 4.44 -0.67
CA THR A 179 5.92 5.46 -1.51
C THR A 179 5.55 6.87 -1.14
N THR A 180 4.28 7.12 -0.84
CA THR A 180 3.69 8.45 -0.64
C THR A 180 3.32 8.72 0.81
N LEU A 181 3.32 9.99 1.16
CA LEU A 181 2.62 10.56 2.30
C LEU A 181 1.49 11.43 1.76
N ASP A 182 0.27 11.04 2.05
CA ASP A 182 -0.93 11.78 1.68
C ASP A 182 -1.62 12.30 2.94
N ILE A 183 -1.82 13.61 3.02
CA ILE A 183 -2.48 14.26 4.16
C ILE A 183 -3.71 15.00 3.65
N ALA A 184 -4.85 14.68 4.22
CA ALA A 184 -6.12 15.34 3.92
C ALA A 184 -6.77 15.92 5.18
N HIS A 185 -7.04 17.21 5.18
CA HIS A 185 -7.88 17.85 6.19
C HIS A 185 -9.31 17.91 5.65
N VAL A 186 -10.18 17.07 6.19
CA VAL A 186 -11.54 16.84 5.69
C VAL A 186 -12.55 17.32 6.73
N ARG A 187 -13.57 18.07 6.28
CA ARG A 187 -14.67 18.50 7.13
C ARG A 187 -15.62 17.36 7.44
N SER A 188 -16.31 17.47 8.57
CA SER A 188 -17.29 16.46 9.00
C SER A 188 -18.25 16.06 7.89
N LYS A 189 -18.79 14.83 7.98
CA LYS A 189 -19.74 14.26 7.01
C LYS A 189 -19.21 14.28 5.57
N MET A 190 -17.88 14.33 5.40
CA MET A 190 -17.20 14.44 4.10
C MET A 190 -17.69 15.62 3.24
N SER A 191 -18.03 16.74 3.87
CA SER A 191 -18.60 17.91 3.19
C SER A 191 -17.60 18.70 2.36
N GLY A 192 -16.33 18.36 2.41
CA GLY A 192 -15.26 18.93 1.57
C GLY A 192 -13.89 18.90 2.22
N PHE A 193 -12.88 19.22 1.42
CA PHE A 193 -11.51 19.42 1.88
C PHE A 193 -11.31 20.85 2.39
N THR A 194 -10.52 20.99 3.45
CA THR A 194 -9.97 22.27 3.88
C THR A 194 -8.59 22.47 3.26
N LYS A 195 -7.79 21.40 3.23
CA LYS A 195 -6.44 21.40 2.68
C LYS A 195 -5.97 19.97 2.41
N THR A 196 -5.18 19.80 1.35
CA THR A 196 -4.50 18.54 1.04
C THR A 196 -3.00 18.76 0.93
N HIS A 197 -2.24 17.69 1.08
CA HIS A 197 -0.81 17.65 0.82
C HIS A 197 -0.42 16.23 0.40
N CYS A 198 0.36 16.12 -0.66
CA CYS A 198 0.95 14.86 -1.09
C CYS A 198 2.46 15.04 -1.23
N ASP A 199 3.24 14.14 -0.63
CA ASP A 199 4.67 14.01 -0.89
C ASP A 199 4.94 12.65 -1.54
N PRO A 200 5.23 12.61 -2.85
CA PRO A 200 5.41 11.37 -3.60
C PRO A 200 6.74 10.65 -3.32
N LYS A 201 7.54 11.18 -2.40
CA LYS A 201 8.87 10.64 -2.03
C LYS A 201 9.01 10.40 -0.53
N THR A 202 7.93 10.53 0.23
CA THR A 202 7.92 10.29 1.67
C THR A 202 7.04 9.10 1.98
N GLY A 203 7.62 7.93 2.05
CA GLY A 203 6.97 6.66 2.39
C GLY A 203 7.95 5.70 3.05
N VAL A 204 7.46 4.53 3.46
CA VAL A 204 8.26 3.49 4.14
C VAL A 204 9.42 3.00 3.28
N SER A 205 9.32 3.13 1.96
CA SER A 205 10.40 2.75 1.02
C SER A 205 11.73 3.46 1.29
N ILE A 206 11.73 4.64 1.92
CA ILE A 206 12.96 5.31 2.37
C ILE A 206 13.76 4.41 3.33
N ILE A 207 13.05 3.70 4.21
CA ILE A 207 13.67 2.77 5.16
C ILE A 207 14.01 1.48 4.42
N THR A 208 13.08 0.92 3.65
CA THR A 208 13.23 -0.34 2.91
C THR A 208 14.46 -0.32 2.00
N GLU A 209 14.63 0.72 1.19
CA GLU A 209 15.78 0.86 0.29
C GLU A 209 17.11 0.99 1.05
N ALA A 210 17.14 1.74 2.16
CA ALA A 210 18.35 1.89 2.95
C ALA A 210 18.73 0.60 3.69
N VAL A 211 17.76 -0.11 4.24
CA VAL A 211 17.96 -1.42 4.88
C VAL A 211 18.40 -2.45 3.86
N LYS A 212 17.78 -2.49 2.68
CA LYS A 212 18.18 -3.35 1.56
C LYS A 212 19.64 -3.09 1.18
N HIS A 213 20.04 -1.84 1.00
CA HIS A 213 21.41 -1.47 0.67
C HIS A 213 22.41 -1.89 1.78
N ALA A 214 22.03 -1.71 3.05
CA ALA A 214 22.86 -2.15 4.18
C ALA A 214 23.02 -3.68 4.21
N LEU A 215 21.97 -4.43 3.89
CA LEU A 215 22.01 -5.89 3.76
C LEU A 215 22.92 -6.31 2.60
N ASP A 216 22.72 -5.74 1.42
CA ASP A 216 23.49 -6.07 0.21
C ASP A 216 25.00 -5.83 0.42
N THR A 217 25.37 -4.76 1.11
CA THR A 217 26.78 -4.42 1.39
C THR A 217 27.39 -5.25 2.52
N SER A 218 26.62 -5.57 3.56
CA SER A 218 27.15 -6.30 4.73
C SER A 218 27.25 -7.80 4.51
N VAL A 219 26.38 -8.37 3.65
CA VAL A 219 26.31 -9.83 3.41
C VAL A 219 26.91 -10.20 2.04
N SER A 220 27.30 -9.21 1.23
CA SER A 220 27.83 -9.39 -0.14
C SER A 220 26.88 -10.22 -1.02
N THR A 221 25.58 -10.05 -0.83
CA THR A 221 24.54 -10.74 -1.59
C THR A 221 23.41 -9.76 -1.92
N ARG A 222 22.69 -10.03 -3.01
CA ARG A 222 21.54 -9.21 -3.39
C ARG A 222 20.30 -9.70 -2.66
N THR A 223 19.65 -8.80 -1.94
CA THR A 223 18.41 -9.10 -1.20
C THR A 223 17.19 -8.50 -1.92
N SER A 224 16.00 -9.08 -1.68
CA SER A 224 14.76 -8.52 -2.18
C SER A 224 14.25 -7.37 -1.29
N SER A 225 13.49 -6.43 -1.87
CA SER A 225 12.81 -5.40 -1.10
C SER A 225 11.79 -6.00 -0.12
N TYR A 226 11.16 -7.12 -0.48
CA TYR A 226 10.28 -7.86 0.42
C TYR A 226 11.00 -8.34 1.69
N PHE A 227 12.22 -8.88 1.57
CA PHE A 227 13.00 -9.31 2.74
C PHE A 227 13.36 -8.13 3.64
N ALA A 228 13.79 -7.00 3.05
CA ALA A 228 14.06 -5.77 3.81
C ALA A 228 12.81 -5.27 4.55
N ASP A 229 11.65 -5.31 3.90
CA ASP A 229 10.36 -4.91 4.49
C ASP A 229 9.96 -5.83 5.65
N ARG A 230 10.14 -7.15 5.49
CA ARG A 230 9.92 -8.13 6.58
C ARG A 230 10.83 -7.89 7.77
N LEU A 231 12.09 -7.47 7.54
CA LEU A 231 13.01 -7.14 8.61
C LEU A 231 12.59 -5.87 9.36
N ILE A 232 12.10 -4.86 8.65
CA ILE A 232 11.55 -3.64 9.26
C ILE A 232 10.35 -3.97 10.14
N GLN A 233 9.43 -4.83 9.67
CA GLN A 233 8.27 -5.28 10.44
C GLN A 233 8.69 -6.08 11.69
N ALA A 234 9.71 -6.93 11.57
CA ALA A 234 10.25 -7.78 12.63
C ALA A 234 11.38 -7.14 13.43
N ARG A 235 11.57 -5.80 13.39
CA ARG A 235 12.70 -5.08 13.99
C ARG A 235 12.85 -5.26 15.49
N ASN A 236 11.78 -5.64 16.17
CA ASN A 236 11.74 -5.93 17.61
C ASN A 236 11.66 -7.45 17.92
N ASP A 237 11.71 -8.31 16.90
CA ASP A 237 11.66 -9.77 17.06
C ASP A 237 13.09 -10.33 17.04
N GLU A 238 13.63 -10.56 18.23
CA GLU A 238 14.98 -11.12 18.43
C GLU A 238 15.15 -12.49 17.78
N THR A 239 14.12 -13.31 17.73
CA THR A 239 14.16 -14.65 17.12
C THR A 239 14.32 -14.52 15.61
N PHE A 240 13.55 -13.65 14.98
CA PHE A 240 13.67 -13.37 13.56
C PHE A 240 15.04 -12.78 13.22
N LEU A 241 15.47 -11.74 13.96
CA LEU A 241 16.75 -11.07 13.72
C LEU A 241 17.93 -12.05 13.87
N SER A 242 17.96 -12.86 14.90
CA SER A 242 19.02 -13.85 15.13
C SER A 242 19.08 -14.94 14.06
N ARG A 243 17.92 -15.29 13.48
CA ARG A 243 17.85 -16.29 12.40
C ARG A 243 18.45 -15.77 11.10
N TYR A 244 18.20 -14.51 10.74
CA TYR A 244 18.55 -13.94 9.44
C TYR A 244 19.79 -13.03 9.45
N LEU A 245 20.15 -12.48 10.62
CA LEU A 245 21.31 -11.64 10.84
C LEU A 245 22.18 -12.25 11.95
N GLN A 246 22.87 -13.35 11.62
CA GLN A 246 23.64 -14.14 12.59
C GLN A 246 24.90 -13.44 13.08
N ASN A 247 25.53 -12.60 12.21
CA ASN A 247 26.70 -11.83 12.59
C ASN A 247 26.27 -10.57 13.37
N ALA A 248 26.78 -10.42 14.60
CA ALA A 248 26.41 -9.33 15.49
C ALA A 248 26.76 -7.93 14.95
N ASP A 249 27.93 -7.78 14.28
CA ASP A 249 28.34 -6.48 13.73
C ASP A 249 27.47 -6.09 12.52
N GLN A 250 27.17 -7.04 11.64
CA GLN A 250 26.24 -6.82 10.52
C GLN A 250 24.87 -6.43 11.03
N ARG A 251 24.37 -7.16 12.02
CA ARG A 251 23.09 -6.85 12.66
C ARG A 251 23.08 -5.44 13.24
N ALA A 252 24.10 -5.08 14.00
CA ALA A 252 24.21 -3.74 14.60
C ALA A 252 24.22 -2.64 13.52
N GLN A 253 24.93 -2.85 12.40
CA GLN A 253 24.98 -1.91 11.28
C GLN A 253 23.60 -1.78 10.60
N VAL A 254 22.92 -2.88 10.28
CA VAL A 254 21.60 -2.86 9.64
C VAL A 254 20.58 -2.17 10.55
N MET A 255 20.55 -2.51 11.84
CA MET A 255 19.63 -1.92 12.81
C MET A 255 19.91 -0.42 13.03
N LYS A 256 21.16 0.01 13.01
CA LYS A 256 21.53 1.43 13.07
C LYS A 256 20.93 2.18 11.87
N VAL A 257 21.14 1.68 10.65
CA VAL A 257 20.58 2.30 9.43
C VAL A 257 19.05 2.37 9.49
N LEU A 258 18.40 1.29 9.95
CA LEU A 258 16.94 1.25 10.13
C LEU A 258 16.48 2.37 11.05
N HIS A 259 17.02 2.47 12.26
CA HIS A 259 16.61 3.48 13.23
C HIS A 259 16.88 4.93 12.76
N GLU A 260 18.02 5.16 12.09
CA GLU A 260 18.32 6.49 11.53
C GLU A 260 17.29 6.89 10.46
N ARG A 261 16.88 5.96 9.61
CA ARG A 261 15.87 6.21 8.56
C ARG A 261 14.45 6.31 9.10
N GLU A 262 14.10 5.52 10.10
CA GLU A 262 12.83 5.64 10.83
C GLU A 262 12.69 7.03 11.45
N LYS A 263 13.73 7.52 12.13
CA LYS A 263 13.77 8.88 12.67
C LYS A 263 13.65 9.96 11.58
N ALA A 264 14.34 9.79 10.45
CA ALA A 264 14.27 10.73 9.33
C ALA A 264 12.87 10.75 8.68
N LEU A 265 12.23 9.58 8.51
CA LEU A 265 10.87 9.48 8.02
C LEU A 265 9.89 10.18 8.98
N THR A 266 9.98 9.86 10.26
CA THR A 266 9.14 10.46 11.30
C THR A 266 9.23 12.00 11.30
N HIS A 267 10.43 12.55 11.18
CA HIS A 267 10.64 14.00 11.10
C HIS A 267 9.96 14.60 9.86
N ARG A 268 10.11 14.00 8.69
CA ARG A 268 9.44 14.49 7.46
C ARG A 268 7.92 14.48 7.59
N VAL A 269 7.36 13.42 8.19
CA VAL A 269 5.91 13.32 8.41
C VAL A 269 5.44 14.40 9.36
N THR A 270 6.12 14.60 10.50
CA THR A 270 5.74 15.65 11.48
C THR A 270 5.89 17.06 10.92
N ASP A 271 6.91 17.33 10.10
CA ASP A 271 7.07 18.60 9.39
C ASP A 271 5.91 18.88 8.42
N SER A 272 5.46 17.84 7.73
CA SER A 272 4.31 17.96 6.81
C SER A 272 3.01 18.17 7.57
N VAL A 273 2.80 17.45 8.67
CA VAL A 273 1.65 17.63 9.58
C VAL A 273 1.63 19.03 10.17
N GLY A 274 2.80 19.58 10.54
CA GLY A 274 2.93 20.94 11.09
C GLY A 274 2.47 22.06 10.15
N ARG A 275 2.21 21.77 8.88
CA ARG A 275 1.65 22.73 7.90
C ARG A 275 0.13 22.84 7.98
N PHE A 276 -0.53 22.01 8.81
CA PHE A 276 -1.97 21.98 8.98
C PHE A 276 -2.37 22.58 10.32
N ALA A 277 -3.50 23.26 10.33
CA ALA A 277 -4.08 23.86 11.53
C ALA A 277 -5.62 23.83 11.46
N GLY A 278 -6.28 23.95 12.59
CA GLY A 278 -7.74 24.06 12.68
C GLY A 278 -8.48 22.72 12.57
N PHE A 279 -7.79 21.58 12.55
CA PHE A 279 -8.40 20.27 12.68
C PHE A 279 -8.77 20.01 14.15
N THR A 280 -9.81 19.23 14.37
CA THR A 280 -10.27 18.85 15.72
C THR A 280 -9.89 17.42 16.07
N HIS A 281 -9.77 16.56 15.06
CA HIS A 281 -9.44 15.14 15.18
C HIS A 281 -8.31 14.77 14.24
N VAL A 282 -7.58 13.71 14.57
CA VAL A 282 -6.47 13.17 13.76
C VAL A 282 -6.61 11.67 13.60
N MET A 283 -6.38 11.16 12.40
CA MET A 283 -6.31 9.75 12.12
C MET A 283 -5.03 9.42 11.35
N VAL A 284 -4.29 8.40 11.80
CA VAL A 284 -3.09 7.91 11.11
C VAL A 284 -3.38 6.55 10.52
N VAL A 285 -3.18 6.42 9.21
CA VAL A 285 -3.51 5.22 8.43
C VAL A 285 -2.36 4.78 7.53
N GLY A 286 -2.52 3.68 6.84
CA GLY A 286 -1.54 3.14 5.90
C GLY A 286 -0.54 2.17 6.54
N GLY A 287 0.26 1.52 5.70
CA GLY A 287 1.21 0.48 6.13
C GLY A 287 2.35 0.99 7.01
N GLY A 288 2.65 2.29 6.99
CA GLY A 288 3.66 2.96 7.81
C GLY A 288 3.13 3.59 9.09
N ALA A 289 1.83 3.50 9.38
CA ALA A 289 1.21 4.17 10.52
C ALA A 289 1.90 3.86 11.86
N SER A 290 2.25 2.59 12.10
CA SER A 290 2.92 2.17 13.34
C SER A 290 4.29 2.80 13.58
N LEU A 291 4.93 3.31 12.53
CA LEU A 291 6.24 3.97 12.62
C LEU A 291 6.12 5.44 13.07
N VAL A 292 5.02 6.09 12.74
CA VAL A 292 4.90 7.56 12.87
C VAL A 292 3.78 8.02 13.81
N ALA A 293 2.81 7.16 14.15
CA ALA A 293 1.60 7.54 14.89
C ALA A 293 1.91 8.25 16.23
N GLY A 294 2.86 7.74 17.00
CA GLY A 294 3.26 8.38 18.28
C GLY A 294 3.80 9.78 18.11
N ALA A 295 4.62 10.00 17.07
CA ALA A 295 5.18 11.32 16.78
C ALA A 295 4.12 12.28 16.21
N VAL A 296 3.22 11.80 15.37
CA VAL A 296 2.08 12.58 14.86
C VAL A 296 1.18 13.03 16.02
N LYS A 297 0.87 12.11 16.94
CA LYS A 297 0.09 12.45 18.14
C LYS A 297 0.75 13.56 18.96
N GLN A 298 2.05 13.42 19.21
CA GLN A 298 2.81 14.43 19.95
C GLN A 298 2.83 15.78 19.20
N ALA A 299 3.05 15.76 17.89
CA ALA A 299 3.12 16.98 17.07
C ALA A 299 1.78 17.71 16.96
N THR A 300 0.66 16.98 16.93
CA THR A 300 -0.68 17.56 16.81
C THR A 300 -1.26 18.00 18.16
N GLY A 301 -0.84 17.38 19.26
CA GLY A 301 -1.29 17.72 20.61
C GLY A 301 -2.78 17.44 20.89
N VAL A 302 -3.46 16.68 20.02
CA VAL A 302 -4.86 16.31 20.26
C VAL A 302 -4.99 15.31 21.41
N SER A 303 -6.11 15.33 22.10
CA SER A 303 -6.42 14.40 23.20
C SER A 303 -6.62 12.96 22.68
N ASP A 304 -6.55 11.97 23.56
CA ASP A 304 -6.62 10.55 23.21
C ASP A 304 -7.94 10.17 22.51
N ASP A 305 -9.05 10.78 22.92
CA ASP A 305 -10.38 10.60 22.36
C ASP A 305 -10.55 11.18 20.95
N ARG A 306 -9.61 12.02 20.51
CA ARG A 306 -9.59 12.68 19.18
C ARG A 306 -8.47 12.17 18.27
N PHE A 307 -7.73 11.15 18.71
CA PHE A 307 -6.64 10.55 17.95
C PHE A 307 -6.96 9.10 17.61
N PHE A 308 -6.99 8.77 16.33
CA PHE A 308 -7.40 7.45 15.82
C PHE A 308 -6.24 6.74 15.12
N VAL A 309 -6.01 5.52 15.53
CA VAL A 309 -5.21 4.52 14.81
C VAL A 309 -5.90 3.19 15.03
N SER A 310 -6.27 2.51 13.99
CA SER A 310 -6.90 1.19 14.11
C SER A 310 -5.88 0.11 14.46
N ASP A 311 -6.35 -1.06 14.88
CA ASP A 311 -5.49 -2.23 15.13
C ASP A 311 -4.77 -2.69 13.85
N ASN A 312 -5.32 -2.38 12.68
CA ASN A 312 -4.74 -2.78 11.40
C ASN A 312 -4.82 -1.65 10.36
N PRO A 313 -4.06 -0.56 10.56
CA PRO A 313 -4.21 0.68 9.82
C PRO A 313 -3.91 0.55 8.31
N GLN A 314 -3.22 -0.52 7.90
CA GLN A 314 -2.98 -0.80 6.48
C GLN A 314 -4.25 -1.19 5.70
N PHE A 315 -5.34 -1.59 6.37
CA PHE A 315 -6.62 -1.92 5.74
C PHE A 315 -7.66 -0.79 5.83
N ASP A 316 -7.39 0.28 6.57
CA ASP A 316 -8.36 1.36 6.81
C ASP A 316 -8.87 1.95 5.50
N LEU A 317 -8.00 2.15 4.51
CA LEU A 317 -8.37 2.68 3.21
C LEU A 317 -9.37 1.78 2.49
N VAL A 318 -9.06 0.50 2.32
CA VAL A 318 -9.92 -0.43 1.59
C VAL A 318 -11.22 -0.73 2.33
N LEU A 319 -11.19 -0.77 3.67
CA LEU A 319 -12.39 -0.92 4.51
C LEU A 319 -13.27 0.33 4.45
N GLY A 320 -12.69 1.50 4.45
CA GLY A 320 -13.40 2.77 4.25
C GLY A 320 -14.08 2.83 2.87
N MET A 321 -13.43 2.34 1.81
CA MET A 321 -14.05 2.22 0.49
C MET A 321 -15.28 1.31 0.50
N VAL A 322 -15.22 0.18 1.22
CA VAL A 322 -16.38 -0.71 1.41
C VAL A 322 -17.50 0.05 2.13
N ALA A 323 -17.20 0.75 3.22
CA ALA A 323 -18.20 1.49 3.99
C ALA A 323 -18.87 2.61 3.18
N MET A 324 -18.13 3.24 2.25
CA MET A 324 -18.65 4.30 1.38
C MET A 324 -19.53 3.80 0.23
N LYS A 325 -19.24 2.63 -0.32
CA LYS A 325 -19.80 2.18 -1.62
C LYS A 325 -20.23 0.71 -1.66
N GLY A 326 -20.11 0.01 -0.54
CA GLY A 326 -20.48 -1.39 -0.36
C GLY A 326 -21.99 -1.68 -0.27
#